data_f846d80450828a3feb60af04555df8df
#
_entry.id   f846d80450828a3feb60af04555df8df
#
_cell.length_a   1.000
_cell.length_b   1.000
_cell.length_c   1.000
_cell.angle_alpha   90.00
_cell.angle_beta   90.00
_cell.angle_gamma   90.00
#
_symmetry.space_group_name_H-M   'P 1'
#
loop_
_entity.id
_entity.type
_entity.pdbx_description
1 polymer ?
#
loop_
_entity_poly.entity_id
_entity_poly.type
_entity_poly.pdbx_seq_one_letter_code
_entity_poly.pdbx_strand_id
1 'polypeptide(L)'
;MIEIGSRAQKLPAPPSVVWNSLVQPEREGSRPWRSLTADEVAPKILAADEPHRVGWSSLWPGRPNDEVHFDLAAIGSETSLTFTLLTPDDPPDQSTTGHLRYRLNHLLFADLRYSYGQ
;
A
#
# COMPACT_ATOMS: atom_id res chain seq x y z
N MET A 1 3.69 -10.85 -14.13
CA MET A 1 2.89 -9.63 -14.00
C MET A 1 3.67 -8.43 -14.51
N ILE A 2 2.98 -7.44 -15.01
CA ILE A 2 3.59 -6.20 -15.51
C ILE A 2 3.51 -5.16 -14.42
N GLU A 3 4.62 -4.46 -14.16
CA GLU A 3 4.63 -3.33 -13.23
C GLU A 3 3.96 -2.12 -13.89
N ILE A 4 2.94 -1.58 -13.23
CA ILE A 4 2.23 -0.38 -13.70
C ILE A 4 2.85 0.88 -13.09
N GLY A 5 3.33 0.80 -11.85
CA GLY A 5 3.96 1.92 -11.19
C GLY A 5 4.50 1.54 -9.84
N SER A 6 5.44 2.33 -9.33
CA SER A 6 5.99 2.14 -7.99
C SER A 6 6.45 3.48 -7.41
N ARG A 7 6.59 3.52 -6.09
CA ARG A 7 7.14 4.68 -5.40
C ARG A 7 7.67 4.25 -4.03
N ALA A 8 8.74 4.91 -3.61
CA ALA A 8 9.36 4.69 -2.30
C ALA A 8 9.44 5.99 -1.53
N GLN A 9 9.07 5.96 -0.25
CA GLN A 9 9.24 7.07 0.67
C GLN A 9 9.49 6.54 2.08
N LYS A 10 10.01 7.39 2.96
CA LYS A 10 10.20 7.05 4.37
C LYS A 10 8.91 7.28 5.15
N LEU A 11 8.67 6.37 6.10
CA LEU A 11 7.60 6.52 7.10
C LEU A 11 8.21 6.59 8.49
N PRO A 12 7.68 7.41 9.40
CA PRO A 12 8.28 7.68 10.72
C PRO A 12 7.91 6.62 11.75
N ALA A 13 8.07 5.36 11.40
CA ALA A 13 7.81 4.22 12.28
C ALA A 13 8.70 3.05 11.86
N PRO A 14 9.06 2.15 12.79
CA PRO A 14 9.90 1.00 12.43
C PRO A 14 9.15 -0.01 11.57
N PRO A 15 9.89 -0.88 10.84
CA PRO A 15 9.26 -1.83 9.90
C PRO A 15 8.18 -2.72 10.49
N SER A 16 8.34 -3.20 11.72
CA SER A 16 7.33 -4.04 12.35
C SER A 16 5.99 -3.30 12.54
N VAL A 17 6.05 -2.02 12.87
CA VAL A 17 4.85 -1.18 13.04
C VAL A 17 4.17 -0.93 11.70
N VAL A 18 4.95 -0.57 10.67
CA VAL A 18 4.43 -0.35 9.32
C VAL A 18 3.82 -1.64 8.77
N TRP A 19 4.53 -2.76 8.94
CA TRP A 19 4.05 -4.07 8.48
C TRP A 19 2.70 -4.41 9.13
N ASN A 20 2.57 -4.23 10.44
CA ASN A 20 1.30 -4.49 11.13
C ASN A 20 0.17 -3.58 10.63
N SER A 21 0.47 -2.32 10.32
CA SER A 21 -0.52 -1.40 9.74
C SER A 21 -1.04 -1.87 8.38
N LEU A 22 -0.15 -2.46 7.56
CA LEU A 22 -0.52 -2.97 6.23
C LEU A 22 -1.32 -4.27 6.31
N VAL A 23 -0.98 -5.14 7.25
CA VAL A 23 -1.63 -6.46 7.39
C VAL A 23 -2.93 -6.36 8.17
N GLN A 24 -2.99 -5.47 9.15
CA GLN A 24 -4.16 -5.28 10.01
C GLN A 24 -4.50 -3.79 10.14
N PRO A 25 -4.98 -3.16 9.05
CA PRO A 25 -5.22 -1.71 9.04
C PRO A 25 -6.34 -1.27 10.00
N GLU A 26 -7.21 -2.20 10.38
CA GLU A 26 -8.34 -1.94 11.29
C GLU A 26 -8.15 -2.62 12.64
N ARG A 27 -6.90 -2.89 13.04
CA ARG A 27 -6.60 -3.51 14.31
C ARG A 27 -7.12 -2.67 15.46
N GLU A 28 -7.74 -3.33 16.46
CA GLU A 28 -8.22 -2.68 17.66
C GLU A 28 -7.09 -1.92 18.35
N GLY A 29 -7.37 -0.69 18.78
CA GLY A 29 -6.41 0.17 19.44
C GLY A 29 -5.49 0.94 18.48
N SER A 30 -5.50 0.64 17.20
CA SER A 30 -4.74 1.41 16.21
C SER A 30 -5.56 2.58 15.70
N ARG A 31 -4.86 3.64 15.25
CA ARG A 31 -5.51 4.79 14.64
C ARG A 31 -6.00 4.40 13.24
N PRO A 32 -7.28 4.62 12.90
CA PRO A 32 -7.75 4.38 11.53
C PRO A 32 -6.98 5.24 10.53
N TRP A 33 -6.56 4.64 9.42
CA TRP A 33 -5.80 5.37 8.42
C TRP A 33 -6.27 5.11 6.99
N ARG A 34 -6.81 3.90 6.71
CA ARG A 34 -7.11 3.50 5.34
C ARG A 34 -8.48 4.03 4.90
N SER A 35 -8.48 5.24 4.33
CA SER A 35 -9.70 5.90 3.84
C SER A 35 -9.94 5.54 2.39
N LEU A 36 -10.79 4.55 2.15
CA LEU A 36 -11.14 4.10 0.81
C LEU A 36 -12.20 5.01 0.19
N THR A 37 -12.12 5.21 -1.12
CA THR A 37 -13.13 5.94 -1.87
C THR A 37 -14.29 5.03 -2.26
N ALA A 38 -15.38 5.58 -2.83
CA ALA A 38 -16.56 4.82 -3.18
C ALA A 38 -16.31 3.74 -4.24
N ASP A 39 -15.29 3.94 -5.08
CA ASP A 39 -14.90 3.00 -6.14
C ASP A 39 -13.81 2.03 -5.69
N GLU A 40 -13.46 2.01 -4.41
CA GLU A 40 -12.43 1.15 -3.85
C GLU A 40 -13.01 0.15 -2.86
N VAL A 41 -12.33 -0.99 -2.72
CA VAL A 41 -12.71 -2.04 -1.77
C VAL A 41 -11.51 -2.40 -0.91
N ALA A 42 -11.77 -2.91 0.30
CA ALA A 42 -10.71 -3.39 1.17
C ALA A 42 -10.01 -4.59 0.53
N PRO A 43 -8.68 -4.52 0.34
CA PRO A 43 -7.94 -5.64 -0.25
C PRO A 43 -7.80 -6.79 0.73
N LYS A 44 -7.56 -7.99 0.16
CA LYS A 44 -7.18 -9.17 0.93
C LYS A 44 -5.68 -9.24 1.03
N ILE A 45 -5.18 -9.84 2.09
CA ILE A 45 -3.74 -10.11 2.23
C ILE A 45 -3.42 -11.36 1.42
N LEU A 46 -2.61 -11.20 0.38
CA LEU A 46 -2.19 -12.30 -0.49
C LEU A 46 -0.89 -12.94 -0.03
N ALA A 47 -0.02 -12.14 0.60
CA ALA A 47 1.26 -12.59 1.11
C ALA A 47 1.68 -11.69 2.26
N ALA A 48 2.36 -12.27 3.25
CA ALA A 48 2.87 -11.53 4.39
C ALA A 48 4.14 -12.22 4.90
N ASP A 49 5.26 -11.51 4.79
CA ASP A 49 6.58 -11.96 5.26
C ASP A 49 7.09 -10.88 6.21
N GLU A 50 6.90 -11.12 7.50
CA GLU A 50 7.20 -10.15 8.55
C GLU A 50 8.70 -9.98 8.76
N PRO A 51 9.21 -8.75 8.84
CA PRO A 51 8.54 -7.46 8.66
C PRO A 51 8.84 -6.83 7.28
N HIS A 52 9.18 -7.64 6.27
CA HIS A 52 9.82 -7.18 5.04
C HIS A 52 8.86 -7.00 3.86
N ARG A 53 7.81 -7.81 3.79
CA ARG A 53 6.93 -7.83 2.61
C ARG A 53 5.47 -8.01 2.97
N VAL A 54 4.62 -7.37 2.18
CA VAL A 54 3.16 -7.57 2.20
C VAL A 54 2.67 -7.53 0.76
N GLY A 55 1.70 -8.39 0.43
CA GLY A 55 1.00 -8.34 -0.83
C GLY A 55 -0.49 -8.15 -0.59
N TRP A 56 -1.08 -7.17 -1.26
CA TRP A 56 -2.52 -6.90 -1.24
C TRP A 56 -3.15 -7.30 -2.56
N SER A 57 -4.39 -7.80 -2.52
CA SER A 57 -5.23 -7.88 -3.71
C SER A 57 -5.64 -6.48 -4.16
N SER A 58 -6.28 -6.39 -5.33
CA SER A 58 -6.68 -5.09 -5.88
C SER A 58 -7.66 -4.36 -4.97
N LEU A 59 -7.51 -3.03 -4.90
CA LEU A 59 -8.47 -2.14 -4.26
C LEU A 59 -9.59 -1.73 -5.23
N TRP A 60 -9.45 -2.04 -6.54
CA TRP A 60 -10.36 -1.54 -7.56
C TRP A 60 -11.13 -2.68 -8.22
N PRO A 61 -12.48 -2.73 -8.02
CA PRO A 61 -13.32 -3.79 -8.63
C PRO A 61 -13.22 -3.85 -10.15
N GLY A 62 -12.98 -2.73 -10.81
CA GLY A 62 -12.79 -2.69 -12.26
C GLY A 62 -11.47 -3.30 -12.74
N ARG A 63 -10.54 -3.57 -11.82
CA ARG A 63 -9.26 -4.20 -12.10
C ARG A 63 -8.99 -5.30 -11.05
N PRO A 64 -9.81 -6.36 -11.02
CA PRO A 64 -9.83 -7.30 -9.89
C PRO A 64 -8.58 -8.17 -9.78
N ASN A 65 -7.78 -8.26 -10.83
CA ASN A 65 -6.60 -9.12 -10.86
C ASN A 65 -5.29 -8.40 -10.57
N ASP A 66 -5.34 -7.08 -10.37
CA ASP A 66 -4.16 -6.31 -10.02
C ASP A 66 -3.73 -6.64 -8.58
N GLU A 67 -2.44 -6.44 -8.28
CA GLU A 67 -1.89 -6.63 -6.94
C GLU A 67 -1.04 -5.43 -6.55
N VAL A 68 -0.95 -5.17 -5.25
CA VAL A 68 -0.06 -4.16 -4.71
C VAL A 68 0.94 -4.87 -3.80
N HIS A 69 2.22 -4.75 -4.11
CA HIS A 69 3.29 -5.34 -3.31
C HIS A 69 4.02 -4.25 -2.54
N PHE A 70 4.31 -4.53 -1.28
CA PHE A 70 5.04 -3.63 -0.41
C PHE A 70 6.34 -4.26 0.02
N ASP A 71 7.43 -3.48 -0.10
CA ASP A 71 8.74 -3.85 0.41
C ASP A 71 9.13 -2.84 1.49
N LEU A 72 9.56 -3.36 2.65
CA LEU A 72 9.89 -2.56 3.81
C LEU A 72 11.35 -2.78 4.19
N ALA A 73 12.09 -1.67 4.34
CA ALA A 73 13.48 -1.72 4.78
C ALA A 73 13.69 -0.72 5.91
N ALA A 74 14.45 -1.15 6.93
CA ALA A 74 14.78 -0.27 8.05
C ALA A 74 15.77 0.81 7.62
N ILE A 75 15.50 2.05 8.05
CA ILE A 75 16.42 3.16 7.94
C ILE A 75 16.48 3.82 9.32
N GLY A 76 17.45 3.43 10.13
CA GLY A 76 17.49 3.85 11.53
C GLY A 76 16.24 3.35 12.26
N SER A 77 15.49 4.26 12.87
CA SER A 77 14.22 3.96 13.55
C SER A 77 13.01 4.10 12.63
N GLU A 78 13.23 4.39 11.35
CA GLU A 78 12.17 4.60 10.37
C GLU A 78 12.13 3.47 9.35
N THR A 79 11.18 3.55 8.42
CA THR A 79 11.02 2.56 7.35
C THR A 79 11.05 3.24 5.99
N SER A 80 11.82 2.67 5.06
CA SER A 80 11.65 2.96 3.65
C SER A 80 10.61 2.00 3.12
N LEU A 81 9.45 2.52 2.72
CA LEU A 81 8.36 1.71 2.16
C LEU A 81 8.30 1.93 0.66
N THR A 82 8.36 0.85 -0.09
CA THR A 82 8.15 0.86 -1.55
C THR A 82 6.86 0.13 -1.85
N PHE A 83 5.93 0.78 -2.55
CA PHE A 83 4.81 0.06 -3.14
C PHE A 83 5.06 -0.16 -4.63
N THR A 84 4.62 -1.31 -5.13
CA THR A 84 4.67 -1.67 -6.56
C THR A 84 3.29 -2.15 -6.96
N LEU A 85 2.70 -1.51 -7.98
CA LEU A 85 1.41 -1.91 -8.53
C LEU A 85 1.65 -2.79 -9.73
N LEU A 86 1.07 -3.99 -9.72
CA LEU A 86 1.29 -5.04 -10.72
C LEU A 86 -0.03 -5.49 -11.32
N THR A 87 -0.01 -5.85 -12.61
CA THR A 87 -1.17 -6.42 -13.30
C THR A 87 -0.78 -7.63 -14.15
N PRO A 88 -1.61 -8.71 -14.16
CA PRO A 88 -1.45 -9.80 -15.12
C PRO A 88 -2.14 -9.51 -16.45
N ASP A 89 -2.93 -8.43 -16.51
CA ASP A 89 -3.74 -8.05 -17.65
C ASP A 89 -3.03 -6.99 -18.49
N ASP A 90 -3.71 -6.46 -19.51
CA ASP A 90 -3.19 -5.35 -20.28
C ASP A 90 -3.02 -4.11 -19.39
N PRO A 91 -1.92 -3.37 -19.53
CA PRO A 91 -1.73 -2.16 -18.76
C PRO A 91 -2.84 -1.15 -19.04
N PRO A 92 -3.30 -0.41 -18.01
CA PRO A 92 -4.29 0.65 -18.22
C PRO A 92 -3.68 1.81 -18.99
N ASP A 93 -4.54 2.74 -19.43
CA ASP A 93 -4.05 3.96 -20.06
C ASP A 93 -3.31 4.84 -19.04
N GLN A 94 -2.68 5.90 -19.55
CA GLN A 94 -1.84 6.78 -18.74
C GLN A 94 -2.63 7.51 -17.65
N SER A 95 -3.85 7.92 -17.97
CA SER A 95 -4.73 8.60 -17.01
C SER A 95 -5.12 7.69 -15.86
N THR A 96 -5.51 6.45 -16.16
CA THR A 96 -5.85 5.45 -15.15
C THR A 96 -4.64 5.10 -14.29
N THR A 97 -3.48 4.87 -14.93
CA THR A 97 -2.23 4.60 -14.20
C THR A 97 -1.91 5.73 -13.21
N GLY A 98 -2.04 6.97 -13.66
CA GLY A 98 -1.80 8.13 -12.80
C GLY A 98 -2.74 8.19 -11.61
N HIS A 99 -4.03 7.87 -11.82
CA HIS A 99 -5.01 7.83 -10.74
C HIS A 99 -4.69 6.74 -9.70
N LEU A 100 -4.37 5.52 -10.16
CA LEU A 100 -4.06 4.41 -9.27
C LEU A 100 -2.83 4.72 -8.42
N ARG A 101 -1.79 5.27 -9.03
CA ARG A 101 -0.57 5.66 -8.33
C ARG A 101 -0.84 6.78 -7.33
N TYR A 102 -1.63 7.77 -7.72
CA TYR A 102 -2.02 8.87 -6.84
C TYR A 102 -2.74 8.35 -5.60
N ARG A 103 -3.68 7.43 -5.78
CA ARG A 103 -4.44 6.87 -4.65
C ARG A 103 -3.55 6.10 -3.68
N LEU A 104 -2.66 5.24 -4.20
CA LEU A 104 -1.72 4.52 -3.34
C LEU A 104 -0.77 5.49 -2.62
N ASN A 105 -0.25 6.46 -3.34
CA ASN A 105 0.62 7.46 -2.75
C ASN A 105 -0.08 8.20 -1.61
N HIS A 106 -1.34 8.57 -1.81
CA HIS A 106 -2.13 9.27 -0.79
C HIS A 106 -2.39 8.37 0.43
N LEU A 107 -2.81 7.13 0.20
CA LEU A 107 -3.09 6.18 1.29
C LEU A 107 -1.84 5.91 2.13
N LEU A 108 -0.70 5.66 1.49
CA LEU A 108 0.51 5.23 2.20
C LEU A 108 1.31 6.43 2.74
N PHE A 109 1.49 7.45 1.92
CA PHE A 109 2.43 8.54 2.26
C PHE A 109 1.74 9.82 2.74
N ALA A 110 0.41 9.80 2.83
CA ALA A 110 -0.34 10.84 3.52
C ALA A 110 -1.13 10.23 4.70
N ASP A 111 -2.11 9.38 4.42
CA ASP A 111 -3.00 8.85 5.46
C ASP A 111 -2.26 7.98 6.47
N LEU A 112 -1.49 6.99 6.01
CA LEU A 112 -0.73 6.13 6.91
C LEU A 112 0.33 6.93 7.67
N ARG A 113 1.06 7.78 6.97
CA ARG A 113 2.07 8.63 7.61
C ARG A 113 1.44 9.49 8.70
N TYR A 114 0.28 10.09 8.43
CA TYR A 114 -0.42 10.92 9.40
C TYR A 114 -0.82 10.10 10.64
N SER A 115 -1.15 8.82 10.46
CA SER A 115 -1.52 7.94 11.58
C SER A 115 -0.37 7.74 12.58
N TYR A 116 0.88 7.99 12.14
CA TYR A 116 2.07 7.91 13.01
C TYR A 116 2.43 9.26 13.65
N GLY A 117 1.57 10.27 13.53
CA GLY A 117 1.76 11.57 14.16
C GLY A 117 2.53 12.58 13.32
N GLN A 118 2.63 12.35 12.03
CA GLN A 118 3.36 13.24 11.11
C GLN A 118 2.45 14.00 10.17
#